data_84e9344d837a1c5aed00efca90c697be
#
_entry.id   84e9344d837a1c5aed00efca90c697be
#
_cell.length_a   1.000
_cell.length_b   1.000
_cell.length_c   1.000
_cell.angle_alpha   90.00
_cell.angle_beta   90.00
_cell.angle_gamma   90.00
#
_symmetry.space_group_name_H-M   'P 1'
#
loop_
_entity.id
_entity.type
_entity.pdbx_description
1 polymer ?
#
loop_
_entity_poly.entity_id
_entity_poly.type
_entity_poly.pdbx_seq_one_letter_code
_entity_poly.pdbx_strand_id
1 'polypeptide(L)'
;MAHKNYYDILGVSTKASLDEITAAKNALAKKYHPDVNLKDGIDTTEQMQEILEAYRILSDPAKRKKYDRKMQGRTAVMQTFDLQRDEEHPEKEEGFIIYWRAAGELYDIILESDDLFHQKENRHQLGALAMQALKPILVLRTGQIPEKYWHPDTMNWLLLASYKNRNYTTAFLLTLYDEHTKKEISVVDKMRLQKQTMQYQHSVKKLLRY
;
A
#
# COMPACT_ATOMS: atom_id res chain seq x y z
N MET A 1 -7.23 -15.32 0.44
CA MET A 1 -6.32 -15.64 1.56
C MET A 1 -5.76 -14.34 2.10
N ALA A 2 -5.91 -14.05 3.40
CA ALA A 2 -5.35 -12.85 4.03
C ALA A 2 -3.82 -12.91 3.90
N HIS A 3 -3.22 -11.92 3.27
CA HIS A 3 -1.76 -11.79 3.20
C HIS A 3 -1.24 -11.59 4.62
N LYS A 4 -0.62 -12.63 5.19
CA LYS A 4 0.12 -12.54 6.44
C LYS A 4 1.20 -11.48 6.28
N ASN A 5 1.28 -10.53 7.21
CA ASN A 5 2.38 -9.58 7.18
C ASN A 5 3.70 -10.25 7.62
N TYR A 6 4.84 -9.67 7.26
CA TYR A 6 6.15 -10.28 7.57
C TYR A 6 6.43 -10.40 9.07
N TYR A 7 5.87 -9.55 9.90
CA TYR A 7 5.97 -9.67 11.36
C TYR A 7 5.17 -10.87 11.89
N ASP A 8 3.98 -11.13 11.31
CA ASP A 8 3.17 -12.30 11.65
C ASP A 8 3.81 -13.61 11.18
N ILE A 9 4.48 -13.60 10.01
CA ILE A 9 5.22 -14.77 9.50
C ILE A 9 6.35 -15.12 10.45
N LEU A 10 7.10 -14.14 10.98
CA LEU A 10 8.17 -14.38 11.94
C LEU A 10 7.65 -14.52 13.39
N GLY A 11 6.38 -14.18 13.67
CA GLY A 11 5.82 -14.22 15.01
C GLY A 11 6.43 -13.17 15.95
N VAL A 12 6.82 -12.01 15.43
CA VAL A 12 7.47 -10.94 16.21
C VAL A 12 6.62 -9.65 16.18
N SER A 13 6.85 -8.77 17.15
CA SER A 13 6.22 -7.46 17.21
C SER A 13 6.73 -6.53 16.10
N THR A 14 5.91 -5.58 15.64
CA THR A 14 6.32 -4.50 14.74
C THR A 14 7.40 -3.59 15.34
N LYS A 15 7.63 -3.66 16.67
CA LYS A 15 8.70 -2.96 17.39
C LYS A 15 9.91 -3.82 17.69
N ALA A 16 9.94 -5.08 17.19
CA ALA A 16 11.01 -6.02 17.47
C ALA A 16 12.38 -5.48 17.02
N SER A 17 13.39 -5.75 17.83
CA SER A 17 14.79 -5.45 17.51
C SER A 17 15.31 -6.38 16.40
N LEU A 18 16.47 -6.04 15.83
CA LEU A 18 17.13 -6.90 14.84
C LEU A 18 17.50 -8.28 15.43
N ASP A 19 17.90 -8.28 16.70
CA ASP A 19 18.25 -9.53 17.40
C ASP A 19 17.05 -10.44 17.59
N GLU A 20 15.89 -9.88 17.96
CA GLU A 20 14.62 -10.62 18.07
C GLU A 20 14.16 -11.18 16.72
N ILE A 21 14.26 -10.38 15.65
CA ILE A 21 13.94 -10.79 14.28
C ILE A 21 14.87 -11.96 13.84
N THR A 22 16.16 -11.86 14.16
CA THR A 22 17.15 -12.87 13.82
C THR A 22 16.93 -14.16 14.62
N ALA A 23 16.64 -14.05 15.90
CA ALA A 23 16.32 -15.19 16.77
C ALA A 23 15.05 -15.90 16.29
N ALA A 24 14.00 -15.17 15.97
CA ALA A 24 12.74 -15.71 15.45
C ALA A 24 12.97 -16.46 14.13
N LYS A 25 13.70 -15.85 13.16
CA LYS A 25 14.06 -16.50 11.90
C LYS A 25 14.82 -17.81 12.16
N ASN A 26 15.80 -17.81 13.07
CA ASN A 26 16.60 -19.01 13.36
C ASN A 26 15.74 -20.12 13.98
N ALA A 27 14.83 -19.78 14.89
CA ALA A 27 13.91 -20.75 15.51
C ALA A 27 12.95 -21.37 14.47
N LEU A 28 12.37 -20.53 13.60
CA LEU A 28 11.47 -20.98 12.53
C LEU A 28 12.21 -21.78 11.46
N ALA A 29 13.42 -21.37 11.07
CA ALA A 29 14.25 -22.09 10.12
C ALA A 29 14.60 -23.50 10.64
N LYS A 30 14.90 -23.64 11.93
CA LYS A 30 15.13 -24.96 12.55
C LYS A 30 13.87 -25.84 12.54
N LYS A 31 12.70 -25.23 12.77
CA LYS A 31 11.41 -25.93 12.79
C LYS A 31 10.96 -26.38 11.39
N TYR A 32 11.15 -25.53 10.38
CA TYR A 32 10.68 -25.76 9.01
C TYR A 32 11.82 -26.14 8.05
N HIS A 33 12.96 -26.66 8.58
CA HIS A 33 14.07 -27.10 7.73
C HIS A 33 13.64 -28.31 6.88
N PRO A 34 13.89 -28.28 5.54
CA PRO A 34 13.47 -29.36 4.66
C PRO A 34 14.01 -30.74 5.11
N ASP A 35 15.28 -30.85 5.51
CA ASP A 35 15.89 -32.09 5.93
C ASP A 35 15.25 -32.74 7.17
N VAL A 36 14.61 -31.92 8.02
CA VAL A 36 13.91 -32.41 9.22
C VAL A 36 12.53 -32.91 8.87
N ASN A 37 11.78 -32.13 8.03
CA ASN A 37 10.37 -32.37 7.74
C ASN A 37 10.15 -33.35 6.58
N LEU A 38 11.08 -33.47 5.63
CA LEU A 38 11.00 -34.45 4.54
C LEU A 38 10.99 -35.91 5.05
N LYS A 39 11.62 -36.19 6.20
CA LYS A 39 11.59 -37.51 6.85
C LYS A 39 10.17 -37.89 7.30
N ASP A 40 9.33 -36.89 7.60
CA ASP A 40 7.96 -37.06 8.02
C ASP A 40 6.96 -36.87 6.86
N GLY A 41 7.46 -36.73 5.61
CA GLY A 41 6.65 -36.55 4.40
C GLY A 41 5.98 -35.19 4.28
N ILE A 42 6.45 -34.18 5.05
CA ILE A 42 5.88 -32.84 5.07
C ILE A 42 6.76 -31.91 4.22
N ASP A 43 6.19 -31.34 3.15
CA ASP A 43 6.86 -30.30 2.37
C ASP A 43 6.71 -28.95 3.06
N THR A 44 7.82 -28.41 3.57
CA THR A 44 7.89 -27.11 4.25
C THR A 44 8.63 -26.05 3.42
N THR A 45 8.81 -26.30 2.12
CA THR A 45 9.57 -25.41 1.23
C THR A 45 8.94 -24.02 1.13
N GLU A 46 7.62 -23.94 1.00
CA GLU A 46 6.89 -22.69 0.90
C GLU A 46 7.00 -21.86 2.19
N GLN A 47 6.81 -22.50 3.34
CA GLN A 47 6.96 -21.87 4.65
C GLN A 47 8.38 -21.33 4.87
N MET A 48 9.39 -22.12 4.45
CA MET A 48 10.77 -21.69 4.56
C MET A 48 11.08 -20.49 3.66
N GLN A 49 10.53 -20.44 2.44
CA GLN A 49 10.66 -19.29 1.54
C GLN A 49 10.02 -18.04 2.13
N GLU A 50 8.81 -18.13 2.69
CA GLU A 50 8.14 -17.02 3.37
C GLU A 50 8.96 -16.46 4.54
N ILE A 51 9.54 -17.34 5.37
CA ILE A 51 10.39 -16.97 6.51
C ILE A 51 11.64 -16.22 6.04
N LEU A 52 12.31 -16.72 4.99
CA LEU A 52 13.52 -16.10 4.46
C LEU A 52 13.22 -14.75 3.81
N GLU A 53 12.09 -14.62 3.11
CA GLU A 53 11.67 -13.35 2.52
C GLU A 53 11.32 -12.31 3.60
N ALA A 54 10.55 -12.71 4.61
CA ALA A 54 10.24 -11.85 5.76
C ALA A 54 11.52 -11.35 6.44
N TYR A 55 12.47 -12.25 6.68
CA TYR A 55 13.77 -11.87 7.27
C TYR A 55 14.53 -10.90 6.37
N ARG A 56 14.62 -11.16 5.07
CA ARG A 56 15.32 -10.31 4.09
C ARG A 56 14.80 -8.86 4.09
N ILE A 57 13.52 -8.68 4.34
CA ILE A 57 12.90 -7.36 4.39
C ILE A 57 13.06 -6.70 5.77
N LEU A 58 12.83 -7.45 6.85
CA LEU A 58 12.80 -6.89 8.21
C LEU A 58 14.18 -6.72 8.83
N SER A 59 15.21 -7.46 8.38
CA SER A 59 16.58 -7.34 8.87
C SER A 59 17.34 -6.13 8.31
N ASP A 60 16.91 -5.60 7.17
CA ASP A 60 17.49 -4.41 6.55
C ASP A 60 16.71 -3.16 7.02
N PRO A 61 17.33 -2.19 7.72
CA PRO A 61 16.63 -1.01 8.24
C PRO A 61 15.94 -0.17 7.16
N ALA A 62 16.53 -0.08 5.97
CA ALA A 62 15.96 0.69 4.86
C ALA A 62 14.73 -0.01 4.27
N LYS A 63 14.82 -1.33 4.03
CA LYS A 63 13.71 -2.15 3.54
C LYS A 63 12.59 -2.25 4.57
N ARG A 64 12.92 -2.44 5.85
CA ARG A 64 11.97 -2.45 6.95
C ARG A 64 11.20 -1.12 7.04
N LYS A 65 11.90 0.01 6.99
CA LYS A 65 11.26 1.34 7.00
C LYS A 65 10.32 1.55 5.81
N LYS A 66 10.68 1.03 4.62
CA LYS A 66 9.82 1.06 3.42
C LYS A 66 8.59 0.17 3.62
N TYR A 67 8.79 -1.02 4.15
CA TYR A 67 7.72 -1.97 4.46
C TYR A 67 6.75 -1.42 5.51
N ASP A 68 7.27 -0.86 6.61
CA ASP A 68 6.47 -0.27 7.69
C ASP A 68 5.61 0.89 7.19
N ARG A 69 6.15 1.74 6.31
CA ARG A 69 5.36 2.81 5.66
C ARG A 69 4.19 2.25 4.83
N LYS A 70 4.43 1.16 4.08
CA LYS A 70 3.37 0.46 3.35
C LYS A 70 2.32 -0.12 4.28
N MET A 71 2.72 -0.70 5.39
CA MET A 71 1.84 -1.28 6.39
C MET A 71 1.02 -0.22 7.13
N GLN A 72 1.62 0.89 7.54
CA GLN A 72 0.91 1.98 8.23
C GLN A 72 -0.19 2.58 7.36
N GLY A 73 0.06 2.80 6.07
CA GLY A 73 -0.96 3.24 5.12
C GLY A 73 -2.12 2.24 4.95
N ARG A 74 -1.83 0.94 4.99
CA ARG A 74 -2.85 -0.12 4.90
C ARG A 74 -3.60 -0.35 6.20
N THR A 75 -2.91 -0.32 7.34
CA THR A 75 -3.51 -0.63 8.65
C THR A 75 -4.50 0.45 9.10
N ALA A 76 -4.21 1.72 8.87
CA ALA A 76 -5.12 2.81 9.21
C ALA A 76 -6.46 2.71 8.46
N VAL A 77 -6.41 2.24 7.20
CA VAL A 77 -7.62 2.06 6.38
C VAL A 77 -8.31 0.73 6.67
N MET A 78 -7.58 -0.38 6.83
CA MET A 78 -8.18 -1.69 7.13
C MET A 78 -8.84 -1.74 8.51
N GLN A 79 -8.26 -1.11 9.55
CA GLN A 79 -8.92 -1.06 10.88
C GLN A 79 -10.27 -0.33 10.83
N THR A 80 -10.41 0.66 9.95
CA THR A 80 -11.70 1.34 9.75
C THR A 80 -12.70 0.43 9.01
N PHE A 81 -12.21 -0.48 8.17
CA PHE A 81 -13.03 -1.44 7.40
C PHE A 81 -13.48 -2.65 8.21
N ASP A 82 -12.63 -3.22 9.08
CA ASP A 82 -12.97 -4.38 9.92
C ASP A 82 -14.03 -4.05 10.98
N LEU A 83 -14.13 -2.79 11.40
CA LEU A 83 -15.16 -2.33 12.34
C LEU A 83 -16.56 -2.16 11.70
N GLN A 84 -16.69 -2.25 10.38
CA GLN A 84 -17.95 -2.06 9.66
C GLN A 84 -18.28 -3.20 8.68
N ARG A 85 -17.71 -4.39 8.88
CA ARG A 85 -18.06 -5.56 8.10
C ARG A 85 -19.41 -6.11 8.56
N ASP A 86 -20.47 -5.43 8.16
CA ASP A 86 -21.81 -6.02 8.11
C ASP A 86 -21.82 -7.04 6.97
N GLU A 87 -21.99 -8.32 7.33
CA GLU A 87 -21.90 -9.51 6.48
C GLU A 87 -23.01 -9.62 5.40
N GLU A 88 -23.75 -8.55 5.09
CA GLU A 88 -25.02 -8.72 4.35
C GLU A 88 -25.00 -8.48 2.84
N HIS A 89 -23.95 -7.97 2.18
CA HIS A 89 -24.02 -7.82 0.70
C HIS A 89 -22.66 -7.93 -0.01
N PRO A 90 -22.25 -9.12 -0.49
CA PRO A 90 -21.05 -9.28 -1.32
C PRO A 90 -21.16 -8.70 -2.73
N GLU A 91 -22.34 -8.29 -3.20
CA GLU A 91 -22.57 -7.89 -4.59
C GLU A 91 -22.55 -6.36 -4.86
N LYS A 92 -22.27 -5.52 -3.87
CA LYS A 92 -22.24 -4.04 -4.03
C LYS A 92 -20.90 -3.36 -3.71
N GLU A 93 -19.80 -4.05 -3.88
CA GLU A 93 -18.47 -3.44 -3.76
C GLU A 93 -18.06 -2.53 -4.96
N GLU A 94 -18.98 -2.19 -5.85
CA GLU A 94 -18.70 -1.43 -7.08
C GLU A 94 -18.72 0.10 -6.92
N GLY A 95 -18.50 0.60 -5.70
CA GLY A 95 -18.47 2.02 -5.44
C GLY A 95 -17.07 2.64 -5.60
N PHE A 96 -16.81 3.68 -4.83
CA PHE A 96 -15.56 4.44 -4.78
C PHE A 96 -14.32 3.59 -4.44
N ILE A 97 -14.51 2.40 -3.86
CA ILE A 97 -13.45 1.47 -3.47
C ILE A 97 -12.54 1.06 -4.64
N ILE A 98 -13.08 0.94 -5.85
CA ILE A 98 -12.31 0.60 -7.06
C ILE A 98 -11.27 1.68 -7.34
N TYR A 99 -11.67 2.94 -7.26
CA TYR A 99 -10.79 4.08 -7.47
C TYR A 99 -9.77 4.23 -6.36
N TRP A 100 -10.17 3.98 -5.13
CA TRP A 100 -9.27 3.98 -3.98
C TRP A 100 -8.18 2.90 -4.11
N ARG A 101 -8.55 1.67 -4.51
CA ARG A 101 -7.58 0.58 -4.77
C ARG A 101 -6.62 0.95 -5.90
N ALA A 102 -7.14 1.49 -7.00
CA ALA A 102 -6.32 1.93 -8.12
C ALA A 102 -5.33 3.04 -7.71
N ALA A 103 -5.75 4.00 -6.90
CA ALA A 103 -4.86 5.03 -6.39
C ALA A 103 -3.77 4.47 -5.47
N GLY A 104 -4.09 3.48 -4.63
CA GLY A 104 -3.13 2.77 -3.79
C GLY A 104 -2.10 1.99 -4.60
N GLU A 105 -2.55 1.25 -5.62
CA GLU A 105 -1.67 0.52 -6.55
C GLU A 105 -0.73 1.48 -7.29
N LEU A 106 -1.27 2.58 -7.81
CA LEU A 106 -0.47 3.61 -8.47
C LEU A 106 0.58 4.22 -7.52
N TYR A 107 0.21 4.48 -6.27
CA TYR A 107 1.13 5.04 -5.29
C TYR A 107 2.29 4.10 -4.98
N ASP A 108 2.03 2.80 -4.84
CA ASP A 108 3.08 1.79 -4.64
C ASP A 108 4.06 1.75 -5.82
N ILE A 109 3.55 1.81 -7.05
CA ILE A 109 4.37 1.87 -8.27
C ILE A 109 5.22 3.15 -8.29
N ILE A 110 4.66 4.30 -7.92
CA ILE A 110 5.39 5.57 -7.89
C ILE A 110 6.51 5.55 -6.85
N LEU A 111 6.26 5.00 -5.65
CA LEU A 111 7.30 4.85 -4.63
C LEU A 111 8.47 3.99 -5.13
N GLU A 112 8.16 2.89 -5.83
CA GLU A 112 9.17 2.03 -6.41
C GLU A 112 9.96 2.76 -7.51
N SER A 113 9.26 3.51 -8.38
CA SER A 113 9.92 4.28 -9.43
C SER A 113 10.84 5.36 -8.87
N ASP A 114 10.43 6.08 -7.82
CA ASP A 114 11.24 7.12 -7.20
C ASP A 114 12.54 6.55 -6.61
N ASP A 115 12.50 5.33 -6.03
CA ASP A 115 13.70 4.63 -5.58
C ASP A 115 14.63 4.26 -6.76
N LEU A 116 14.06 3.78 -7.89
CA LEU A 116 14.82 3.40 -9.08
C LEU A 116 15.44 4.60 -9.81
N PHE A 117 14.81 5.78 -9.76
CA PHE A 117 15.40 6.99 -10.34
C PHE A 117 16.75 7.36 -9.73
N HIS A 118 17.00 6.97 -8.48
CA HIS A 118 18.27 7.21 -7.78
C HIS A 118 19.30 6.10 -8.05
N GLN A 119 18.90 4.98 -8.66
CA GLN A 119 19.76 3.83 -8.97
C GLN A 119 20.04 3.76 -10.47
N LYS A 120 21.24 4.16 -10.90
CA LYS A 120 21.59 4.18 -12.34
C LYS A 120 21.51 2.82 -13.02
N GLU A 121 21.81 1.74 -12.30
CA GLU A 121 21.90 0.37 -12.81
C GLU A 121 20.53 -0.25 -13.13
N ASN A 122 19.47 0.17 -12.46
CA ASN A 122 18.15 -0.44 -12.54
C ASN A 122 17.12 0.38 -13.35
N ARG A 123 17.56 1.38 -14.10
CA ARG A 123 16.66 2.24 -14.89
C ARG A 123 15.86 1.51 -15.97
N HIS A 124 16.34 0.35 -16.44
CA HIS A 124 15.60 -0.48 -17.40
C HIS A 124 14.25 -0.98 -16.85
N GLN A 125 14.09 -1.04 -15.52
CA GLN A 125 12.85 -1.45 -14.88
C GLN A 125 11.79 -0.34 -14.91
N LEU A 126 12.16 0.92 -15.12
CA LEU A 126 11.22 2.05 -15.15
C LEU A 126 10.18 1.92 -16.28
N GLY A 127 10.56 1.38 -17.45
CA GLY A 127 9.63 1.11 -18.53
C GLY A 127 8.54 0.08 -18.13
N ALA A 128 8.92 -0.98 -17.42
CA ALA A 128 7.96 -1.96 -16.92
C ALA A 128 7.02 -1.35 -15.89
N LEU A 129 7.53 -0.53 -14.95
CA LEU A 129 6.70 0.19 -13.99
C LEU A 129 5.77 1.21 -14.65
N ALA A 130 6.23 1.91 -15.69
CA ALA A 130 5.39 2.82 -16.47
C ALA A 130 4.21 2.07 -17.11
N MET A 131 4.44 0.89 -17.69
CA MET A 131 3.38 0.05 -18.25
C MET A 131 2.40 -0.44 -17.16
N GLN A 132 2.90 -0.84 -15.99
CA GLN A 132 2.04 -1.24 -14.86
C GLN A 132 1.17 -0.07 -14.37
N ALA A 133 1.70 1.17 -14.36
CA ALA A 133 0.98 2.36 -13.94
C ALA A 133 -0.21 2.73 -14.86
N LEU A 134 -0.21 2.29 -16.12
CA LEU A 134 -1.29 2.61 -17.06
C LEU A 134 -2.65 2.07 -16.61
N LYS A 135 -2.69 0.86 -16.05
CA LYS A 135 -3.94 0.23 -15.61
C LYS A 135 -4.64 1.04 -14.50
N PRO A 136 -4.01 1.32 -13.35
CA PRO A 136 -4.63 2.13 -12.30
C PRO A 136 -4.94 3.56 -12.76
N ILE A 137 -4.11 4.17 -13.60
CA ILE A 137 -4.38 5.49 -14.19
C ILE A 137 -5.64 5.46 -15.04
N LEU A 138 -5.83 4.43 -15.86
CA LEU A 138 -7.03 4.28 -16.69
C LEU A 138 -8.27 4.16 -15.81
N VAL A 139 -8.24 3.38 -14.75
CA VAL A 139 -9.34 3.24 -13.79
C VAL A 139 -9.72 4.60 -13.18
N LEU A 140 -8.73 5.36 -12.70
CA LEU A 140 -8.96 6.69 -12.10
C LEU A 140 -9.53 7.70 -13.11
N ARG A 141 -9.05 7.66 -14.35
CA ARG A 141 -9.57 8.53 -15.44
C ARG A 141 -10.98 8.14 -15.85
N THR A 142 -11.29 6.84 -15.94
CA THR A 142 -12.64 6.36 -16.22
C THR A 142 -13.62 6.82 -15.13
N GLY A 143 -13.19 6.84 -13.86
CA GLY A 143 -13.94 7.40 -12.74
C GLY A 143 -14.05 8.94 -12.74
N GLN A 144 -13.49 9.61 -13.75
CA GLN A 144 -13.45 11.08 -13.86
C GLN A 144 -12.83 11.76 -12.63
N ILE A 145 -11.83 11.11 -12.00
CA ILE A 145 -11.14 11.65 -10.84
C ILE A 145 -9.91 12.42 -11.32
N PRO A 146 -9.86 13.76 -11.16
CA PRO A 146 -8.70 14.56 -11.53
C PRO A 146 -7.43 14.18 -10.76
N GLU A 147 -6.26 14.32 -11.41
CA GLU A 147 -4.96 13.92 -10.86
C GLU A 147 -4.62 14.55 -9.49
N LYS A 148 -5.18 15.72 -9.18
CA LYS A 148 -4.98 16.40 -7.89
C LYS A 148 -5.53 15.63 -6.68
N TYR A 149 -6.43 14.66 -6.91
CA TYR A 149 -7.02 13.83 -5.85
C TYR A 149 -6.40 12.44 -5.71
N TRP A 150 -5.47 12.04 -6.59
CA TRP A 150 -4.94 10.68 -6.64
C TRP A 150 -4.01 10.33 -5.46
N HIS A 151 -3.55 11.33 -4.69
CA HIS A 151 -2.73 11.07 -3.52
C HIS A 151 -3.50 10.23 -2.48
N PRO A 152 -2.88 9.20 -1.85
CA PRO A 152 -3.55 8.28 -0.93
C PRO A 152 -4.30 8.97 0.22
N ASP A 153 -3.75 10.03 0.80
CA ASP A 153 -4.43 10.75 1.89
C ASP A 153 -5.77 11.34 1.45
N THR A 154 -5.81 11.89 0.24
CA THR A 154 -7.04 12.41 -0.37
C THR A 154 -8.01 11.27 -0.66
N MET A 155 -7.54 10.17 -1.26
CA MET A 155 -8.38 9.02 -1.61
C MET A 155 -8.92 8.32 -0.37
N ASN A 156 -8.16 8.26 0.73
CA ASN A 156 -8.64 7.75 2.02
C ASN A 156 -9.80 8.59 2.57
N TRP A 157 -9.66 9.91 2.54
CA TRP A 157 -10.74 10.80 2.97
C TRP A 157 -12.00 10.62 2.11
N LEU A 158 -11.85 10.59 0.79
CA LEU A 158 -12.95 10.40 -0.15
C LEU A 158 -13.66 9.05 0.05
N LEU A 159 -12.89 7.99 0.30
CA LEU A 159 -13.44 6.67 0.61
C LEU A 159 -14.29 6.72 1.88
N LEU A 160 -13.78 7.29 2.97
CA LEU A 160 -14.54 7.44 4.22
C LEU A 160 -15.80 8.27 4.03
N ALA A 161 -15.73 9.35 3.23
CA ALA A 161 -16.90 10.17 2.90
C ALA A 161 -17.93 9.40 2.08
N SER A 162 -17.50 8.53 1.14
CA SER A 162 -18.40 7.68 0.34
C SER A 162 -19.13 6.64 1.19
N TYR A 163 -18.48 6.08 2.20
CA TYR A 163 -19.12 5.15 3.14
C TYR A 163 -20.18 5.81 4.01
N LYS A 164 -19.91 7.03 4.48
CA LYS A 164 -20.88 7.78 5.27
C LYS A 164 -22.12 8.17 4.45
N ASN A 165 -21.98 8.27 3.13
CA ASN A 165 -23.00 8.82 2.25
C ASN A 165 -23.08 8.00 0.94
N ARG A 166 -23.63 6.79 1.03
CA ARG A 166 -23.71 5.81 -0.07
C ARG A 166 -24.37 6.31 -1.37
N ASN A 167 -25.12 7.39 -1.31
CA ASN A 167 -25.83 7.94 -2.47
C ASN A 167 -25.08 9.09 -3.17
N TYR A 168 -23.88 9.42 -2.73
CA TYR A 168 -23.13 10.51 -3.33
C TYR A 168 -22.39 10.06 -4.59
N THR A 169 -22.50 10.89 -5.63
CA THR A 169 -21.71 10.71 -6.85
C THR A 169 -20.25 11.06 -6.59
N THR A 170 -19.34 10.50 -7.41
CA THR A 170 -17.91 10.85 -7.36
C THR A 170 -17.70 12.36 -7.43
N ALA A 171 -18.38 13.06 -8.35
CA ALA A 171 -18.27 14.51 -8.51
C ALA A 171 -18.66 15.28 -7.22
N PHE A 172 -19.72 14.83 -6.53
CA PHE A 172 -20.13 15.44 -5.28
C PHE A 172 -19.12 15.21 -4.15
N LEU A 173 -18.56 13.99 -4.05
CA LEU A 173 -17.50 13.68 -3.08
C LEU A 173 -16.27 14.57 -3.27
N LEU A 174 -15.86 14.82 -4.52
CA LEU A 174 -14.74 15.72 -4.83
C LEU A 174 -15.03 17.17 -4.40
N THR A 175 -16.26 17.63 -4.59
CA THR A 175 -16.70 18.97 -4.14
C THR A 175 -16.67 19.06 -2.61
N LEU A 176 -17.15 18.03 -1.90
CA LEU A 176 -17.10 17.98 -0.43
C LEU A 176 -15.66 18.03 0.09
N TYR A 177 -14.73 17.31 -0.57
CA TYR A 177 -13.32 17.36 -0.21
C TYR A 177 -12.73 18.76 -0.38
N ASP A 178 -13.01 19.42 -1.50
CA ASP A 178 -12.55 20.79 -1.74
C ASP A 178 -13.11 21.79 -0.70
N GLU A 179 -14.36 21.60 -0.27
CA GLU A 179 -14.96 22.42 0.79
C GLU A 179 -14.32 22.13 2.16
N HIS A 180 -14.12 20.85 2.50
CA HIS A 180 -13.44 20.45 3.71
C HIS A 180 -12.04 21.06 3.79
N THR A 181 -11.25 20.96 2.70
CA THR A 181 -9.89 21.52 2.66
C THR A 181 -9.88 23.06 2.74
N LYS A 182 -10.94 23.73 2.35
CA LYS A 182 -11.07 25.19 2.47
C LYS A 182 -11.43 25.64 3.89
N LYS A 183 -12.33 24.93 4.56
CA LYS A 183 -12.97 25.36 5.81
C LYS A 183 -12.34 24.77 7.07
N GLU A 184 -11.90 23.51 7.02
CA GLU A 184 -11.57 22.73 8.22
C GLU A 184 -10.07 22.46 8.39
N ILE A 185 -9.27 22.62 7.33
CA ILE A 185 -7.83 22.36 7.38
C ILE A 185 -7.06 23.66 7.66
N SER A 186 -6.07 23.58 8.57
CA SER A 186 -5.19 24.70 8.87
C SER A 186 -4.40 25.15 7.63
N VAL A 187 -3.98 26.42 7.58
CA VAL A 187 -3.17 26.95 6.47
C VAL A 187 -1.89 26.13 6.27
N VAL A 188 -1.25 25.74 7.37
CA VAL A 188 -0.01 24.94 7.35
C VAL A 188 -0.24 23.56 6.75
N ASP A 189 -1.29 22.87 7.19
CA ASP A 189 -1.61 21.51 6.69
C ASP A 189 -2.06 21.56 5.23
N LYS A 190 -2.78 22.62 4.83
CA LYS A 190 -3.16 22.85 3.44
C LYS A 190 -1.93 23.02 2.54
N MET A 191 -0.94 23.80 2.97
CA MET A 191 0.32 23.96 2.23
C MET A 191 1.08 22.64 2.14
N ARG A 192 1.11 21.86 3.24
CA ARG A 192 1.73 20.53 3.28
C ARG A 192 1.07 19.57 2.30
N LEU A 193 -0.27 19.48 2.34
CA LEU A 193 -1.05 18.63 1.44
C LEU A 193 -0.84 19.02 -0.02
N GLN A 194 -0.88 20.30 -0.33
CA GLN A 194 -0.65 20.82 -1.67
C GLN A 194 0.75 20.46 -2.19
N LYS A 195 1.79 20.60 -1.34
CA LYS A 195 3.16 20.22 -1.68
C LYS A 195 3.27 18.72 -1.96
N GLN A 196 2.69 17.87 -1.11
CA GLN A 196 2.69 16.42 -1.29
C GLN A 196 1.98 16.02 -2.60
N THR A 197 0.82 16.59 -2.87
CA THR A 197 0.05 16.34 -4.10
C THR A 197 0.84 16.75 -5.34
N MET A 198 1.49 17.91 -5.32
CA MET A 198 2.31 18.38 -6.45
C MET A 198 3.53 17.48 -6.69
N GLN A 199 4.21 17.05 -5.62
CA GLN A 199 5.33 16.13 -5.71
C GLN A 199 4.87 14.78 -6.32
N TYR A 200 3.77 14.25 -5.83
CA TYR A 200 3.21 13.00 -6.33
C TYR A 200 2.84 13.09 -7.82
N GLN A 201 2.14 14.15 -8.25
CA GLN A 201 1.84 14.39 -9.66
C GLN A 201 3.10 14.51 -10.52
N HIS A 202 4.15 15.13 -9.98
CA HIS A 202 5.44 15.22 -10.69
C HIS A 202 6.06 13.83 -10.89
N SER A 203 6.07 12.97 -9.86
CA SER A 203 6.58 11.60 -9.96
C SER A 203 5.78 10.77 -10.97
N VAL A 204 4.44 10.86 -10.97
CA VAL A 204 3.58 10.21 -11.97
C VAL A 204 3.97 10.64 -13.39
N LYS A 205 4.05 11.94 -13.64
CA LYS A 205 4.43 12.46 -14.96
C LYS A 205 5.85 12.09 -15.37
N LYS A 206 6.76 12.00 -14.41
CA LYS A 206 8.16 11.59 -14.63
C LYS A 206 8.22 10.12 -15.05
N LEU A 207 7.48 9.23 -14.37
CA LEU A 207 7.44 7.81 -14.70
C LEU A 207 6.84 7.57 -16.10
N LEU A 208 5.76 8.27 -16.45
CA LEU A 208 5.08 8.09 -17.74
C LEU A 208 5.88 8.58 -18.98
N ARG A 209 7.09 9.12 -18.79
CA ARG A 209 8.00 9.47 -19.90
C ARG A 209 8.92 8.32 -20.32
N TYR A 210 8.88 7.22 -19.60
CA TYR A 210 9.61 5.98 -19.89
C TYR A 210 8.72 4.97 -20.59
#